data_c1c3cdd269617d867c84a23663999d5d
#
_entry.id   c1c3cdd269617d867c84a23663999d5d
#
_cell.length_a   1.000
_cell.length_b   1.000
_cell.length_c   1.000
_cell.angle_alpha   90.00
_cell.angle_beta   90.00
_cell.angle_gamma   90.00
#
_symmetry.space_group_name_H-M   'P 1'
#
loop_
_entity.id
_entity.type
_entity.pdbx_description
1 polymer ?
#
loop_
_entity_poly.entity_id
_entity_poly.type
_entity_poly.pdbx_seq_one_letter_code
_entity_poly.pdbx_strand_id
1 'polypeptide(L)'
;MLEGDIVDHIYATKLVILLPVTVGKDAKPGSQNLRLNAKGQNAQQASLPLTLTVGTETPAKLSLKSRLPSLRGTPRSAFEYTLTVGNDSGKDLTVALSAQGPTNFQSTFTEGFGSNEISSIPIEAGQTKDIKLKVTPPRDVKAGDYPVLVKVAAEGTTAEMRVTLQVSGQGKLALSTKDGRLSGEAEIGKASTYTLVLTNDGTAPVEEVEMSGTVPANWKVEFNPKTIPSIAPNDKKEVQVAVTPAEKAIAGDYVASFRANGRGEQASADF
;
A
#
# COMPACT_ATOMS: atom_id res chain seq x y z
N MET A 1 36.25 8.92 40.27
CA MET A 1 36.96 7.68 40.58
C MET A 1 36.19 6.57 39.92
N LEU A 2 36.72 6.01 38.85
CA LEU A 2 36.10 4.91 38.11
C LEU A 2 36.83 3.63 38.56
N GLU A 3 36.19 2.82 39.38
CA GLU A 3 36.62 1.47 39.69
C GLU A 3 36.15 0.53 38.58
N GLY A 4 37.08 -0.02 37.84
CA GLY A 4 36.83 -1.13 36.91
C GLY A 4 37.58 -2.34 37.38
N ASP A 5 36.91 -3.44 37.67
CA ASP A 5 37.49 -4.72 38.05
C ASP A 5 38.38 -5.26 36.92
N ILE A 6 39.67 -5.51 37.25
CA ILE A 6 40.62 -6.07 36.33
C ILE A 6 40.63 -7.58 36.49
N VAL A 7 40.33 -8.28 35.41
CA VAL A 7 40.41 -9.73 35.31
C VAL A 7 41.86 -10.19 35.31
N ASP A 8 42.23 -11.03 36.30
CA ASP A 8 43.53 -11.65 36.43
C ASP A 8 43.71 -12.72 35.29
N HIS A 9 44.86 -12.67 34.60
CA HIS A 9 45.34 -13.59 33.56
C HIS A 9 44.74 -13.39 32.14
N ILE A 10 45.38 -12.52 31.38
CA ILE A 10 45.11 -12.42 29.94
C ILE A 10 46.41 -12.83 29.16
N TYR A 11 46.33 -14.03 28.53
CA TYR A 11 47.25 -14.43 27.46
C TYR A 11 46.73 -13.96 26.11
N ALA A 12 46.66 -12.65 25.89
CA ALA A 12 46.17 -12.12 24.62
C ALA A 12 47.18 -11.13 24.01
N THR A 13 47.49 -11.28 22.74
CA THR A 13 48.32 -10.37 21.97
C THR A 13 47.62 -9.00 21.70
N LYS A 14 46.32 -8.90 22.02
CA LYS A 14 45.51 -7.70 21.87
C LYS A 14 44.40 -7.66 22.91
N LEU A 15 44.36 -6.62 23.75
CA LEU A 15 43.29 -6.32 24.69
C LEU A 15 42.46 -5.17 24.10
N VAL A 16 41.15 -5.37 24.03
CA VAL A 16 40.16 -4.32 23.69
C VAL A 16 39.42 -3.93 24.95
N ILE A 17 39.57 -2.71 25.39
CA ILE A 17 38.85 -2.14 26.53
C ILE A 17 37.75 -1.24 26.01
N LEU A 18 36.50 -1.52 26.40
CA LEU A 18 35.36 -0.65 26.16
C LEU A 18 35.22 0.29 27.35
N LEU A 19 35.41 1.59 27.10
CA LEU A 19 35.23 2.64 28.11
C LEU A 19 33.89 3.33 27.90
N PRO A 20 32.84 3.06 28.69
CA PRO A 20 31.61 3.81 28.62
C PRO A 20 31.82 5.21 29.18
N VAL A 21 31.52 6.21 28.38
CA VAL A 21 31.57 7.62 28.82
C VAL A 21 30.16 8.18 28.82
N THR A 22 29.66 8.61 29.99
CA THR A 22 28.36 9.27 30.13
C THR A 22 28.61 10.75 30.29
N VAL A 23 28.04 11.56 29.39
CA VAL A 23 28.07 13.03 29.49
C VAL A 23 26.87 13.46 30.30
N GLY A 24 27.14 14.19 31.42
CA GLY A 24 26.08 14.73 32.27
C GLY A 24 25.25 15.80 31.53
N LYS A 25 23.98 15.95 31.93
CA LYS A 25 23.04 16.92 31.33
C LYS A 25 23.53 18.38 31.43
N ASP A 26 24.35 18.68 32.45
CA ASP A 26 24.86 20.02 32.71
C ASP A 26 26.31 20.20 32.16
N ALA A 27 26.79 19.31 31.34
CA ALA A 27 28.11 19.40 30.77
C ALA A 27 28.23 20.62 29.86
N LYS A 28 29.22 21.44 30.09
CA LYS A 28 29.48 22.62 29.26
C LYS A 28 30.16 22.18 27.96
N PRO A 29 29.78 22.79 26.83
CA PRO A 29 30.47 22.57 25.57
C PRO A 29 31.98 22.88 25.66
N GLY A 30 32.78 22.11 24.99
CA GLY A 30 34.22 22.27 24.95
C GLY A 30 34.97 20.96 24.94
N SER A 31 36.28 21.03 24.77
CA SER A 31 37.17 19.88 24.81
C SER A 31 37.63 19.57 26.22
N GLN A 32 37.45 18.33 26.63
CA GLN A 32 37.91 17.78 27.90
C GLN A 32 39.04 16.79 27.63
N ASN A 33 40.16 16.99 28.30
CA ASN A 33 41.29 16.06 28.18
C ASN A 33 41.19 15.01 29.27
N LEU A 34 41.07 13.78 28.90
CA LEU A 34 41.07 12.61 29.75
C LEU A 34 42.38 11.87 29.58
N ARG A 35 42.81 11.18 30.61
CA ARG A 35 44.02 10.34 30.54
C ARG A 35 43.69 8.95 31.08
N LEU A 36 43.77 7.98 30.23
CA LEU A 36 43.65 6.58 30.61
C LEU A 36 45.03 6.07 31.03
N ASN A 37 45.15 5.62 32.29
CA ASN A 37 46.38 5.06 32.82
C ASN A 37 46.20 3.57 33.06
N ALA A 38 47.07 2.77 32.55
CA ALA A 38 47.18 1.33 32.79
C ALA A 38 48.45 1.02 33.58
N LYS A 39 48.33 0.23 34.66
CA LYS A 39 49.43 -0.21 35.50
C LYS A 39 49.38 -1.70 35.68
N GLY A 40 50.41 -2.42 35.28
CA GLY A 40 50.57 -3.83 35.55
C GLY A 40 51.27 -4.11 36.89
N GLN A 41 51.09 -5.32 37.45
CA GLN A 41 51.68 -5.69 38.74
C GLN A 41 53.24 -5.64 38.77
N ASN A 42 53.88 -5.94 37.67
CA ASN A 42 55.33 -5.90 37.50
C ASN A 42 55.78 -5.12 36.26
N ALA A 43 54.99 -4.18 35.80
CA ALA A 43 55.17 -3.61 34.48
C ALA A 43 55.23 -2.09 34.48
N GLN A 44 55.71 -1.56 33.36
CA GLN A 44 55.71 -0.15 33.04
C GLN A 44 54.30 0.40 33.04
N GLN A 45 54.13 1.62 33.47
CA GLN A 45 52.88 2.37 33.32
C GLN A 45 52.69 2.79 31.87
N ALA A 46 51.55 2.53 31.30
CA ALA A 46 51.12 3.08 30.03
C ALA A 46 50.05 4.17 30.26
N SER A 47 50.16 5.26 29.54
CA SER A 47 49.25 6.40 29.63
C SER A 47 48.78 6.79 28.25
N LEU A 48 47.48 6.82 28.02
CA LEU A 48 46.86 7.21 26.78
C LEU A 48 46.06 8.51 26.99
N PRO A 49 46.48 9.61 26.37
CA PRO A 49 45.68 10.83 26.40
C PRO A 49 44.48 10.66 25.44
N LEU A 50 43.30 11.05 25.91
CA LEU A 50 42.06 11.05 25.16
C LEU A 50 41.48 12.46 25.23
N THR A 51 41.01 12.97 24.11
CA THR A 51 40.26 14.23 24.05
C THR A 51 38.79 13.93 23.75
N LEU A 52 37.93 14.29 24.67
CA LEU A 52 36.49 14.25 24.48
C LEU A 52 35.98 15.67 24.19
N THR A 53 35.40 15.87 23.01
CA THR A 53 34.78 17.15 22.67
C THR A 53 33.25 17.06 22.88
N VAL A 54 32.76 17.85 23.83
CA VAL A 54 31.34 18.03 24.07
C VAL A 54 30.87 19.14 23.14
N GLY A 55 30.06 18.79 22.16
CA GLY A 55 29.44 19.76 21.25
C GLY A 55 28.21 20.43 21.85
N THR A 56 27.83 21.58 21.31
CA THR A 56 26.61 22.32 21.70
C THR A 56 25.35 21.70 21.11
N GLU A 57 25.46 20.88 20.07
CA GLU A 57 24.34 20.31 19.35
C GLU A 57 24.48 18.79 19.19
N THR A 58 23.45 18.06 19.53
CA THR A 58 23.30 16.67 19.14
C THR A 58 23.19 16.63 17.62
N PRO A 59 23.98 15.79 16.90
CA PRO A 59 23.83 15.68 15.45
C PRO A 59 22.38 15.41 15.06
N ALA A 60 21.93 16.00 13.95
CA ALA A 60 20.62 15.77 13.44
C ALA A 60 20.40 14.26 13.20
N LYS A 61 19.36 13.70 13.79
CA LYS A 61 19.00 12.28 13.65
C LYS A 61 17.50 12.17 13.51
N LEU A 62 17.07 11.53 12.44
CA LEU A 62 15.67 11.25 12.15
C LEU A 62 15.36 9.77 12.39
N SER A 63 14.13 9.50 12.78
CA SER A 63 13.57 8.15 12.80
C SER A 63 12.25 8.12 12.04
N LEU A 64 11.96 6.97 11.40
CA LEU A 64 10.73 6.74 10.64
C LEU A 64 10.22 5.33 10.92
N LYS A 65 8.97 5.22 11.38
CA LYS A 65 8.35 3.95 11.75
C LYS A 65 6.92 3.85 11.24
N SER A 66 6.45 2.63 11.01
CA SER A 66 5.03 2.32 10.77
C SER A 66 4.61 1.14 11.61
N ARG A 67 3.39 1.19 12.16
CA ARG A 67 2.79 0.03 12.87
C ARG A 67 2.33 -1.05 11.91
N LEU A 68 1.87 -0.65 10.71
CA LEU A 68 1.35 -1.54 9.67
C LEU A 68 2.06 -1.23 8.36
N PRO A 69 3.25 -1.82 8.12
CA PRO A 69 4.03 -1.53 6.92
C PRO A 69 3.49 -2.24 5.66
N SER A 70 2.52 -3.15 5.80
CA SER A 70 1.90 -3.85 4.68
C SER A 70 0.39 -3.82 4.81
N LEU A 71 -0.31 -3.41 3.74
CA LEU A 71 -1.75 -3.35 3.66
C LEU A 71 -2.25 -4.13 2.44
N ARG A 72 -3.42 -4.78 2.56
CA ARG A 72 -4.07 -5.50 1.47
C ARG A 72 -5.32 -4.75 1.02
N GLY A 73 -5.53 -4.70 -0.29
CA GLY A 73 -6.69 -4.06 -0.90
C GLY A 73 -6.84 -4.43 -2.37
N THR A 74 -7.86 -3.86 -3.01
CA THR A 74 -8.12 -3.99 -4.46
C THR A 74 -7.51 -2.81 -5.22
N PRO A 75 -7.47 -2.81 -6.56
CA PRO A 75 -7.06 -1.64 -7.35
C PRO A 75 -7.86 -0.36 -7.09
N ARG A 76 -9.07 -0.49 -6.52
CA ARG A 76 -9.94 0.66 -6.15
C ARG A 76 -9.73 1.14 -4.71
N SER A 77 -8.94 0.41 -3.92
CA SER A 77 -8.68 0.79 -2.53
C SER A 77 -7.66 1.93 -2.45
N ALA A 78 -7.86 2.83 -1.49
CA ALA A 78 -6.82 3.72 -1.03
C ALA A 78 -6.06 3.04 0.11
N PHE A 79 -4.73 2.97 -0.01
CA PHE A 79 -3.87 2.39 1.02
C PHE A 79 -3.35 3.52 1.90
N GLU A 80 -3.81 3.57 3.15
CA GLU A 80 -3.43 4.61 4.10
C GLU A 80 -2.53 4.06 5.20
N TYR A 81 -1.29 4.52 5.23
CA TYR A 81 -0.28 4.15 6.23
C TYR A 81 -0.15 5.26 7.26
N THR A 82 -0.19 4.90 8.54
CA THR A 82 0.21 5.81 9.61
C THR A 82 1.70 5.64 9.87
N LEU A 83 2.43 6.73 9.73
CA LEU A 83 3.87 6.81 9.90
C LEU A 83 4.20 7.73 11.06
N THR A 84 5.08 7.31 11.94
CA THR A 84 5.61 8.12 13.02
C THR A 84 7.00 8.61 12.63
N VAL A 85 7.16 9.92 12.49
CA VAL A 85 8.44 10.59 12.22
C VAL A 85 8.98 11.14 13.53
N GLY A 86 10.22 10.80 13.86
CA GLY A 86 10.88 11.29 15.07
C GLY A 86 12.06 12.19 14.74
N ASN A 87 12.21 13.26 15.51
CA ASN A 87 13.36 14.14 15.56
C ASN A 87 14.18 13.83 16.82
N ASP A 88 15.16 12.94 16.69
CA ASP A 88 16.04 12.53 17.79
C ASP A 88 17.25 13.48 17.94
N SER A 89 17.14 14.74 17.51
CA SER A 89 18.17 15.77 17.64
C SER A 89 17.87 16.77 18.75
N GLY A 90 18.84 17.62 19.06
CA GLY A 90 18.71 18.66 20.10
C GLY A 90 18.07 19.97 19.62
N LYS A 91 17.57 20.05 18.37
CA LYS A 91 16.96 21.26 17.80
C LYS A 91 15.72 20.93 16.98
N ASP A 92 14.87 21.93 16.81
CA ASP A 92 13.69 21.82 15.98
C ASP A 92 14.08 21.63 14.50
N LEU A 93 13.42 20.73 13.80
CA LEU A 93 13.67 20.44 12.41
C LEU A 93 12.39 20.55 11.58
N THR A 94 12.51 21.12 10.38
CA THR A 94 11.50 20.98 9.34
C THR A 94 11.87 19.79 8.46
N VAL A 95 11.09 18.74 8.56
CA VAL A 95 11.34 17.46 7.91
C VAL A 95 10.60 17.40 6.58
N ALA A 96 11.34 17.27 5.49
CA ALA A 96 10.79 17.04 4.16
C ALA A 96 10.33 15.57 4.00
N LEU A 97 9.18 15.37 3.34
CA LEU A 97 8.53 14.09 3.15
C LEU A 97 8.55 13.71 1.67
N SER A 98 8.92 12.49 1.35
CA SER A 98 8.87 11.98 -0.01
C SER A 98 8.53 10.48 -0.01
N ALA A 99 7.87 10.04 -1.08
CA ALA A 99 7.56 8.64 -1.32
C ALA A 99 7.86 8.30 -2.77
N GLN A 100 8.54 7.19 -2.99
CA GLN A 100 8.87 6.68 -4.31
C GLN A 100 8.24 5.29 -4.47
N GLY A 101 7.20 5.21 -5.27
CA GLY A 101 6.51 3.97 -5.63
C GLY A 101 6.73 3.57 -7.08
N PRO A 102 6.08 2.49 -7.52
CA PRO A 102 6.04 2.10 -8.92
C PRO A 102 5.39 3.18 -9.80
N THR A 103 5.65 3.11 -11.11
CA THR A 103 5.10 4.06 -12.09
C THR A 103 3.57 4.13 -12.02
N ASN A 104 3.01 5.34 -12.12
CA ASN A 104 1.58 5.64 -12.06
C ASN A 104 0.90 5.44 -10.70
N PHE A 105 1.65 5.12 -9.63
CA PHE A 105 1.12 5.16 -8.27
C PHE A 105 1.16 6.60 -7.76
N GLN A 106 0.05 7.07 -7.19
CA GLN A 106 -0.03 8.39 -6.58
C GLN A 106 0.19 8.27 -5.08
N SER A 107 1.05 9.14 -4.53
CA SER A 107 1.36 9.17 -3.11
C SER A 107 1.18 10.58 -2.58
N THR A 108 0.41 10.73 -1.50
CA THR A 108 0.17 12.00 -0.83
C THR A 108 0.36 11.86 0.68
N PHE A 109 0.92 12.89 1.31
CA PHE A 109 1.08 12.96 2.76
C PHE A 109 0.07 13.96 3.34
N THR A 110 -0.48 13.62 4.50
CA THR A 110 -1.30 14.54 5.31
C THR A 110 -0.87 14.47 6.77
N GLU A 111 -1.18 15.47 7.56
CA GLU A 111 -1.02 15.38 9.02
C GLU A 111 -1.90 14.25 9.58
N GLY A 112 -1.52 13.70 10.73
CA GLY A 112 -2.20 12.56 11.35
C GLY A 112 -3.72 12.74 11.52
N PHE A 113 -4.17 13.97 11.80
CA PHE A 113 -5.59 14.32 11.97
C PHE A 113 -6.10 15.35 10.94
N GLY A 114 -5.25 15.79 10.01
CA GLY A 114 -5.58 16.75 8.96
C GLY A 114 -5.98 16.11 7.63
N SER A 115 -6.59 16.89 6.76
CA SER A 115 -6.92 16.52 5.38
C SER A 115 -6.07 17.27 4.32
N ASN A 116 -5.29 18.28 4.76
CA ASN A 116 -4.45 19.06 3.87
C ASN A 116 -3.22 18.24 3.46
N GLU A 117 -2.87 18.28 2.19
CA GLU A 117 -1.64 17.66 1.70
C GLU A 117 -0.43 18.48 2.16
N ILE A 118 0.59 17.78 2.63
CA ILE A 118 1.84 18.36 3.13
C ILE A 118 3.04 17.75 2.41
N SER A 119 4.08 18.54 2.20
CA SER A 119 5.39 18.09 1.70
C SER A 119 6.49 18.15 2.76
N SER A 120 6.20 18.81 3.89
CA SER A 120 7.09 18.90 5.04
C SER A 120 6.31 19.09 6.32
N ILE A 121 6.96 18.78 7.46
CA ILE A 121 6.36 18.94 8.79
C ILE A 121 7.41 19.43 9.80
N PRO A 122 7.12 20.47 10.62
CA PRO A 122 7.99 20.89 11.69
C PRO A 122 7.87 19.92 12.87
N ILE A 123 9.01 19.48 13.42
CA ILE A 123 9.08 18.58 14.58
C ILE A 123 10.06 19.16 15.59
N GLU A 124 9.59 19.41 16.80
CA GLU A 124 10.41 19.93 17.90
C GLU A 124 11.50 18.94 18.31
N ALA A 125 12.55 19.44 18.96
CA ALA A 125 13.66 18.65 19.47
C ALA A 125 13.18 17.49 20.36
N GLY A 126 13.60 16.26 20.05
CA GLY A 126 13.25 15.07 20.81
C GLY A 126 11.79 14.63 20.70
N GLN A 127 10.98 15.23 19.80
CA GLN A 127 9.58 14.91 19.62
C GLN A 127 9.31 14.02 18.41
N THR A 128 8.13 13.43 18.38
CA THR A 128 7.62 12.64 17.26
C THR A 128 6.30 13.21 16.78
N LYS A 129 6.02 13.08 15.49
CA LYS A 129 4.72 13.39 14.90
C LYS A 129 4.23 12.27 14.01
N ASP A 130 2.92 12.04 14.05
CA ASP A 130 2.27 11.10 13.15
C ASP A 130 1.80 11.82 11.90
N ILE A 131 2.09 11.19 10.77
CA ILE A 131 1.64 11.58 9.43
C ILE A 131 0.93 10.41 8.77
N LYS A 132 0.05 10.70 7.83
CA LYS A 132 -0.57 9.68 6.98
C LYS A 132 0.04 9.73 5.59
N LEU A 133 0.41 8.58 5.07
CA LEU A 133 0.75 8.38 3.67
C LEU A 133 -0.40 7.64 3.00
N LYS A 134 -1.06 8.28 2.05
CA LYS A 134 -2.05 7.67 1.19
C LYS A 134 -1.39 7.30 -0.14
N VAL A 135 -1.49 6.03 -0.51
CA VAL A 135 -1.02 5.53 -1.82
C VAL A 135 -2.21 4.98 -2.59
N THR A 136 -2.40 5.49 -3.80
CA THR A 136 -3.47 5.06 -4.71
C THR A 136 -2.86 4.40 -5.93
N PRO A 137 -3.09 3.10 -6.15
CA PRO A 137 -2.64 2.42 -7.35
C PRO A 137 -3.48 2.82 -8.57
N PRO A 138 -2.98 2.64 -9.80
CA PRO A 138 -3.78 2.77 -11.00
C PRO A 138 -4.89 1.70 -11.04
N ARG A 139 -6.02 2.00 -11.70
CA ARG A 139 -7.20 1.13 -11.71
C ARG A 139 -6.99 -0.22 -12.39
N ASP A 140 -6.04 -0.28 -13.31
CA ASP A 140 -5.67 -1.45 -14.10
C ASP A 140 -4.45 -2.20 -13.55
N VAL A 141 -4.02 -1.85 -12.32
CA VAL A 141 -2.90 -2.51 -11.68
C VAL A 141 -3.18 -4.01 -11.49
N LYS A 142 -2.21 -4.85 -11.84
CA LYS A 142 -2.30 -6.30 -11.66
C LYS A 142 -2.22 -6.67 -10.18
N ALA A 143 -2.71 -7.86 -9.83
CA ALA A 143 -2.49 -8.42 -8.51
C ALA A 143 -0.99 -8.60 -8.25
N GLY A 144 -0.53 -8.27 -7.04
CA GLY A 144 0.88 -8.36 -6.66
C GLY A 144 1.23 -7.47 -5.48
N ASP A 145 2.49 -7.55 -5.08
CA ASP A 145 3.06 -6.75 -4.01
C ASP A 145 3.84 -5.57 -4.60
N TYR A 146 3.50 -4.37 -4.16
CA TYR A 146 4.05 -3.12 -4.67
C TYR A 146 4.72 -2.35 -3.52
N PRO A 147 6.06 -2.40 -3.43
CA PRO A 147 6.80 -1.66 -2.43
C PRO A 147 6.85 -0.16 -2.77
N VAL A 148 6.69 0.68 -1.74
CA VAL A 148 6.87 2.13 -1.81
C VAL A 148 7.96 2.50 -0.80
N LEU A 149 9.01 3.16 -1.26
CA LEU A 149 10.07 3.69 -0.43
C LEU A 149 9.63 5.05 0.11
N VAL A 150 9.53 5.17 1.42
CA VAL A 150 9.25 6.42 2.10
C VAL A 150 10.55 6.96 2.67
N LYS A 151 10.82 8.23 2.42
CA LYS A 151 12.00 8.92 2.88
C LYS A 151 11.62 10.24 3.54
N VAL A 152 12.23 10.49 4.68
CA VAL A 152 12.17 11.76 5.39
C VAL A 152 13.56 12.35 5.48
N ALA A 153 13.70 13.66 5.32
CA ALA A 153 14.99 14.33 5.27
C ALA A 153 14.94 15.70 5.94
N ALA A 154 15.99 16.03 6.69
CA ALA A 154 16.23 17.37 7.24
C ALA A 154 17.72 17.56 7.48
N GLU A 155 18.26 18.74 7.15
CA GLU A 155 19.61 19.16 7.50
C GLU A 155 20.72 18.11 7.30
N GLY A 156 20.72 17.45 6.13
CA GLY A 156 21.73 16.44 5.78
C GLY A 156 21.53 15.07 6.42
N THR A 157 20.50 14.86 7.25
CA THR A 157 20.12 13.56 7.79
C THR A 157 18.89 13.02 7.08
N THR A 158 18.79 11.71 6.96
CA THR A 158 17.66 11.03 6.33
C THR A 158 17.27 9.78 7.10
N ALA A 159 15.97 9.45 7.07
CA ALA A 159 15.48 8.14 7.46
C ALA A 159 14.56 7.58 6.38
N GLU A 160 14.67 6.29 6.15
CA GLU A 160 13.93 5.62 5.08
C GLU A 160 13.26 4.35 5.61
N MET A 161 12.11 4.03 5.06
CA MET A 161 11.43 2.76 5.27
C MET A 161 10.63 2.34 4.04
N ARG A 162 10.29 1.07 3.95
CA ARG A 162 9.40 0.56 2.90
C ARG A 162 8.04 0.22 3.49
N VAL A 163 7.00 0.62 2.77
CA VAL A 163 5.65 0.13 2.94
C VAL A 163 5.24 -0.68 1.72
N THR A 164 4.36 -1.65 1.87
CA THR A 164 3.98 -2.56 0.79
C THR A 164 2.48 -2.57 0.60
N LEU A 165 2.03 -2.31 -0.63
CA LEU A 165 0.66 -2.52 -1.03
C LEU A 165 0.53 -3.95 -1.57
N GLN A 166 -0.27 -4.78 -0.93
CA GLN A 166 -0.66 -6.10 -1.43
C GLN A 166 -1.96 -5.94 -2.21
N VAL A 167 -1.85 -5.74 -3.51
CA VAL A 167 -3.01 -5.55 -4.39
C VAL A 167 -3.56 -6.92 -4.77
N SER A 168 -4.82 -7.18 -4.38
CA SER A 168 -5.57 -8.33 -4.87
C SER A 168 -6.17 -8.00 -6.23
N GLY A 169 -6.28 -9.01 -7.10
CA GLY A 169 -6.98 -8.85 -8.35
C GLY A 169 -8.47 -8.51 -8.15
N GLN A 170 -9.05 -7.87 -9.13
CA GLN A 170 -10.48 -7.55 -9.19
C GLN A 170 -11.06 -8.01 -10.52
N GLY A 171 -12.24 -8.64 -10.48
CA GLY A 171 -13.01 -8.93 -11.67
C GLY A 171 -13.57 -7.63 -12.29
N LYS A 172 -13.91 -7.69 -13.59
CA LYS A 172 -14.62 -6.63 -14.29
C LYS A 172 -15.46 -7.26 -15.39
N LEU A 173 -16.74 -7.46 -15.14
CA LEU A 173 -17.64 -8.00 -16.14
C LEU A 173 -18.07 -6.94 -17.15
N ALA A 174 -18.14 -7.35 -18.40
CA ALA A 174 -18.79 -6.65 -19.49
C ALA A 174 -19.77 -7.62 -20.18
N LEU A 175 -20.94 -7.12 -20.61
CA LEU A 175 -21.96 -7.87 -21.32
C LEU A 175 -22.25 -7.19 -22.65
N SER A 176 -22.15 -7.92 -23.74
CA SER A 176 -22.43 -7.45 -25.09
C SER A 176 -22.99 -8.59 -25.94
N THR A 177 -23.27 -8.35 -27.20
CA THR A 177 -23.55 -9.38 -28.20
C THR A 177 -22.29 -9.68 -29.02
N LYS A 178 -22.31 -10.77 -29.77
CA LYS A 178 -21.18 -11.21 -30.59
C LYS A 178 -20.81 -10.21 -31.71
N ASP A 179 -21.80 -9.51 -32.23
CA ASP A 179 -21.66 -8.49 -33.30
C ASP A 179 -21.69 -7.05 -32.76
N GLY A 180 -21.82 -6.88 -31.45
CA GLY A 180 -21.92 -5.57 -30.77
C GLY A 180 -23.29 -4.89 -30.92
N ARG A 181 -24.26 -5.51 -31.61
CA ARG A 181 -25.61 -4.95 -31.76
C ARG A 181 -26.47 -5.33 -30.57
N LEU A 182 -27.05 -4.36 -29.94
CA LEU A 182 -28.01 -4.53 -28.83
C LEU A 182 -29.46 -4.40 -29.33
N SER A 183 -29.77 -5.03 -30.47
CA SER A 183 -31.11 -5.07 -31.06
C SER A 183 -31.30 -6.35 -31.87
N GLY A 184 -32.53 -6.81 -31.97
CA GLY A 184 -32.91 -7.99 -32.73
C GLY A 184 -34.40 -8.01 -33.03
N GLU A 185 -34.82 -8.96 -33.83
CA GLU A 185 -36.21 -9.17 -34.19
C GLU A 185 -36.75 -10.42 -33.50
N ALA A 186 -37.96 -10.37 -32.98
CA ALA A 186 -38.63 -11.49 -32.36
C ALA A 186 -40.05 -11.65 -32.93
N GLU A 187 -40.44 -12.90 -33.23
CA GLU A 187 -41.75 -13.22 -33.75
C GLU A 187 -42.72 -13.57 -32.59
N ILE A 188 -43.94 -13.03 -32.64
CA ILE A 188 -44.97 -13.22 -31.61
C ILE A 188 -45.21 -14.73 -31.36
N GLY A 189 -45.13 -15.14 -30.10
CA GLY A 189 -45.38 -16.50 -29.66
C GLY A 189 -44.26 -17.49 -30.00
N LYS A 190 -43.19 -17.06 -30.66
CA LYS A 190 -42.03 -17.92 -31.00
C LYS A 190 -40.78 -17.47 -30.25
N ALA A 191 -39.95 -18.45 -29.86
CA ALA A 191 -38.65 -18.17 -29.23
C ALA A 191 -37.65 -17.68 -30.27
N SER A 192 -37.08 -16.50 -30.04
CA SER A 192 -35.93 -15.96 -30.79
C SER A 192 -34.70 -16.06 -29.91
N THR A 193 -33.62 -16.63 -30.46
CA THR A 193 -32.36 -16.87 -29.71
C THR A 193 -31.27 -15.89 -30.14
N TYR A 194 -30.66 -15.26 -29.15
CA TYR A 194 -29.53 -14.36 -29.33
C TYR A 194 -28.31 -14.85 -28.57
N THR A 195 -27.12 -14.52 -29.03
CA THR A 195 -25.88 -14.88 -28.33
C THR A 195 -25.33 -13.66 -27.63
N LEU A 196 -25.33 -13.71 -26.30
CA LEU A 196 -24.66 -12.74 -25.44
C LEU A 196 -23.22 -13.19 -25.21
N VAL A 197 -22.30 -12.22 -25.08
CA VAL A 197 -20.89 -12.44 -24.77
C VAL A 197 -20.59 -11.74 -23.47
N LEU A 198 -20.21 -12.53 -22.47
CA LEU A 198 -19.66 -12.07 -21.21
C LEU A 198 -18.14 -12.04 -21.30
N THR A 199 -17.56 -10.90 -20.96
CA THR A 199 -16.10 -10.73 -20.91
C THR A 199 -15.69 -10.34 -19.50
N ASN A 200 -14.60 -10.90 -19.00
CA ASN A 200 -13.95 -10.44 -17.79
C ASN A 200 -12.72 -9.61 -18.15
N ASP A 201 -12.86 -8.29 -18.21
CA ASP A 201 -11.77 -7.34 -18.48
C ASP A 201 -10.97 -7.00 -17.19
N GLY A 202 -11.14 -7.78 -16.14
CA GLY A 202 -10.49 -7.60 -14.85
C GLY A 202 -9.17 -8.34 -14.73
N THR A 203 -8.60 -8.30 -13.51
CA THR A 203 -7.33 -8.93 -13.16
C THR A 203 -7.48 -10.15 -12.23
N ALA A 204 -8.72 -10.47 -11.82
CA ALA A 204 -9.08 -11.66 -11.07
C ALA A 204 -10.25 -12.38 -11.73
N PRO A 205 -10.41 -13.71 -11.52
CA PRO A 205 -11.60 -14.41 -11.97
C PRO A 205 -12.87 -13.86 -11.31
N VAL A 206 -13.98 -13.87 -12.05
CA VAL A 206 -15.32 -13.62 -11.51
C VAL A 206 -15.99 -14.96 -11.37
N GLU A 207 -16.40 -15.28 -10.16
CA GLU A 207 -17.01 -16.56 -9.81
C GLU A 207 -18.52 -16.44 -9.66
N GLU A 208 -19.23 -17.58 -9.84
CA GLU A 208 -20.66 -17.72 -9.63
C GLU A 208 -21.50 -16.71 -10.41
N VAL A 209 -21.21 -16.57 -11.71
CA VAL A 209 -21.94 -15.60 -12.55
C VAL A 209 -23.30 -16.17 -12.92
N GLU A 210 -24.36 -15.52 -12.44
CA GLU A 210 -25.74 -15.86 -12.75
C GLU A 210 -26.34 -14.87 -13.76
N MET A 211 -27.00 -15.40 -14.79
CA MET A 211 -27.72 -14.62 -15.80
C MET A 211 -29.16 -14.40 -15.37
N SER A 212 -29.63 -13.17 -15.52
CA SER A 212 -31.01 -12.78 -15.30
C SER A 212 -31.47 -11.77 -16.36
N GLY A 213 -32.76 -11.64 -16.52
CA GLY A 213 -33.33 -10.69 -17.48
C GLY A 213 -34.67 -10.13 -17.03
N THR A 214 -34.91 -8.89 -17.41
CA THR A 214 -36.21 -8.24 -17.29
C THR A 214 -36.74 -8.02 -18.71
N VAL A 215 -37.89 -8.62 -18.97
CA VAL A 215 -38.62 -8.54 -20.26
C VAL A 215 -40.02 -7.95 -20.05
N PRO A 216 -40.70 -7.50 -21.12
CA PRO A 216 -42.09 -7.02 -21.03
C PRO A 216 -43.02 -8.05 -20.39
N ALA A 217 -44.16 -7.58 -19.89
CA ALA A 217 -45.12 -8.43 -19.20
C ALA A 217 -45.61 -9.60 -20.06
N ASN A 218 -45.62 -10.80 -19.47
CA ASN A 218 -46.00 -12.08 -20.09
C ASN A 218 -45.06 -12.61 -21.17
N TRP A 219 -43.89 -11.95 -21.37
CA TRP A 219 -42.82 -12.54 -22.18
C TRP A 219 -42.03 -13.54 -21.35
N LYS A 220 -41.36 -14.47 -22.01
CA LYS A 220 -40.44 -15.42 -21.37
C LYS A 220 -39.02 -15.16 -21.79
N VAL A 221 -38.10 -15.36 -20.86
CA VAL A 221 -36.64 -15.28 -21.11
C VAL A 221 -35.98 -16.48 -20.46
N GLU A 222 -35.12 -17.16 -21.22
CA GLU A 222 -34.35 -18.32 -20.79
C GLU A 222 -32.89 -18.13 -21.18
N PHE A 223 -31.97 -18.54 -20.29
CA PHE A 223 -30.54 -18.45 -20.51
C PHE A 223 -29.90 -19.83 -20.53
N ASN A 224 -28.97 -20.05 -21.45
CA ASN A 224 -28.22 -21.28 -21.53
C ASN A 224 -26.72 -21.01 -21.84
N PRO A 225 -25.78 -21.25 -20.90
CA PRO A 225 -26.05 -21.63 -19.51
C PRO A 225 -26.66 -20.47 -18.69
N LYS A 226 -27.49 -20.77 -17.68
CA LYS A 226 -28.00 -19.78 -16.73
C LYS A 226 -26.95 -19.36 -15.72
N THR A 227 -26.01 -20.29 -15.39
CA THR A 227 -24.96 -20.05 -14.40
C THR A 227 -23.60 -20.44 -15.01
N ILE A 228 -22.60 -19.60 -14.80
CA ILE A 228 -21.22 -19.82 -15.21
C ILE A 228 -20.39 -19.91 -13.95
N PRO A 229 -19.69 -21.04 -13.67
CA PRO A 229 -18.94 -21.21 -12.44
C PRO A 229 -17.82 -20.19 -12.25
N SER A 230 -17.08 -19.86 -13.33
CA SER A 230 -16.00 -18.88 -13.28
C SER A 230 -15.69 -18.34 -14.67
N ILE A 231 -15.29 -17.05 -14.72
CA ILE A 231 -14.74 -16.40 -15.91
C ILE A 231 -13.37 -15.88 -15.56
N ALA A 232 -12.32 -16.47 -16.12
CA ALA A 232 -10.93 -16.08 -15.88
C ALA A 232 -10.65 -14.65 -16.41
N PRO A 233 -9.60 -13.96 -15.92
CA PRO A 233 -9.17 -12.67 -16.48
C PRO A 233 -8.92 -12.75 -17.98
N ASN A 234 -9.45 -11.79 -18.74
CA ASN A 234 -9.39 -11.70 -20.19
C ASN A 234 -10.08 -12.85 -20.94
N ASP A 235 -10.89 -13.67 -20.25
CA ASP A 235 -11.68 -14.74 -20.87
C ASP A 235 -13.07 -14.23 -21.25
N LYS A 236 -13.70 -14.96 -22.22
CA LYS A 236 -15.03 -14.69 -22.74
C LYS A 236 -15.89 -15.95 -22.63
N LYS A 237 -17.15 -15.77 -22.28
CA LYS A 237 -18.14 -16.84 -22.27
C LYS A 237 -19.35 -16.43 -23.07
N GLU A 238 -19.82 -17.32 -23.93
CA GLU A 238 -21.05 -17.13 -24.69
C GLU A 238 -22.24 -17.70 -23.90
N VAL A 239 -23.34 -16.96 -23.87
CA VAL A 239 -24.61 -17.37 -23.28
C VAL A 239 -25.69 -17.16 -24.32
N GLN A 240 -26.45 -18.21 -24.62
CA GLN A 240 -27.63 -18.10 -25.43
C GLN A 240 -28.79 -17.59 -24.60
N VAL A 241 -29.47 -16.57 -25.08
CA VAL A 241 -30.73 -16.07 -24.49
C VAL A 241 -31.85 -16.29 -25.46
N ALA A 242 -32.86 -17.03 -25.02
CA ALA A 242 -34.09 -17.22 -25.77
C ALA A 242 -35.17 -16.29 -25.20
N VAL A 243 -35.70 -15.43 -26.05
CA VAL A 243 -36.77 -14.49 -25.70
C VAL A 243 -38.03 -14.90 -26.47
N THR A 244 -39.15 -15.12 -25.80
CA THR A 244 -40.41 -15.46 -26.39
C THR A 244 -41.45 -14.37 -26.09
N PRO A 245 -41.84 -13.56 -27.07
CA PRO A 245 -42.90 -12.59 -26.91
C PRO A 245 -44.24 -13.27 -26.55
N ALA A 246 -45.08 -12.57 -25.77
CA ALA A 246 -46.40 -13.07 -25.45
C ALA A 246 -47.26 -13.25 -26.72
N GLU A 247 -48.13 -14.24 -26.75
CA GLU A 247 -49.07 -14.50 -27.88
C GLU A 247 -49.96 -13.28 -28.24
N LYS A 248 -50.21 -12.40 -27.26
CA LYS A 248 -50.99 -11.18 -27.44
C LYS A 248 -50.16 -9.92 -27.50
N ALA A 249 -48.84 -10.03 -27.78
CA ALA A 249 -47.99 -8.88 -27.98
C ALA A 249 -48.43 -8.10 -29.23
N ILE A 250 -48.30 -6.80 -29.19
CA ILE A 250 -48.58 -5.91 -30.32
C ILE A 250 -47.22 -5.66 -31.04
N ALA A 251 -47.24 -5.61 -32.37
CA ALA A 251 -46.02 -5.26 -33.11
C ALA A 251 -45.52 -3.86 -32.72
N GLY A 252 -44.24 -3.72 -32.42
CA GLY A 252 -43.61 -2.49 -31.95
C GLY A 252 -42.24 -2.75 -31.35
N ASP A 253 -41.58 -1.68 -30.92
CA ASP A 253 -40.27 -1.76 -30.27
C ASP A 253 -40.42 -1.98 -28.75
N TYR A 254 -39.66 -2.92 -28.24
CA TYR A 254 -39.64 -3.33 -26.83
C TYR A 254 -38.18 -3.36 -26.32
N VAL A 255 -38.03 -3.18 -25.01
CA VAL A 255 -36.74 -3.28 -24.38
C VAL A 255 -36.70 -4.49 -23.45
N ALA A 256 -35.67 -5.30 -23.60
CA ALA A 256 -35.29 -6.39 -22.71
C ALA A 256 -33.93 -6.05 -22.06
N SER A 257 -33.92 -6.06 -20.71
CA SER A 257 -32.66 -5.82 -19.97
C SER A 257 -32.06 -7.13 -19.50
N PHE A 258 -30.84 -7.43 -19.90
CA PHE A 258 -30.12 -8.61 -19.45
C PHE A 258 -29.02 -8.23 -18.46
N ARG A 259 -28.81 -9.06 -17.44
CA ARG A 259 -27.85 -8.85 -16.38
C ARG A 259 -27.05 -10.11 -16.11
N ALA A 260 -25.79 -9.92 -15.83
CA ALA A 260 -24.88 -10.93 -15.30
C ALA A 260 -24.41 -10.48 -13.91
N ASN A 261 -24.68 -11.28 -12.90
CA ASN A 261 -24.31 -11.00 -11.51
C ASN A 261 -23.27 -12.06 -11.09
N GLY A 262 -22.05 -11.64 -10.85
CA GLY A 262 -20.99 -12.47 -10.27
C GLY A 262 -20.63 -12.00 -8.86
N ARG A 263 -19.76 -12.73 -8.19
CA ARG A 263 -19.30 -12.37 -6.83
C ARG A 263 -18.59 -11.01 -6.84
N GLY A 264 -19.29 -9.95 -6.39
CA GLY A 264 -18.77 -8.58 -6.28
C GLY A 264 -18.72 -7.78 -7.58
N GLU A 265 -19.18 -8.34 -8.71
CA GLU A 265 -19.21 -7.68 -10.03
C GLU A 265 -20.56 -7.92 -10.72
N GLN A 266 -20.99 -6.92 -11.48
CA GLN A 266 -22.20 -7.02 -12.30
C GLN A 266 -22.00 -6.34 -13.65
N ALA A 267 -22.71 -6.83 -14.66
CA ALA A 267 -22.82 -6.19 -15.95
C ALA A 267 -24.27 -6.24 -16.45
N SER A 268 -24.69 -5.25 -17.22
CA SER A 268 -26.02 -5.22 -17.82
C SER A 268 -25.95 -4.67 -19.25
N ALA A 269 -26.90 -5.10 -20.07
CA ALA A 269 -27.12 -4.59 -21.41
C ALA A 269 -28.61 -4.53 -21.68
N ASP A 270 -29.06 -3.44 -22.28
CA ASP A 270 -30.43 -3.25 -22.75
C ASP A 270 -30.46 -3.62 -24.25
N PHE A 271 -31.46 -4.44 -24.58
CA PHE A 271 -31.60 -5.05 -25.89
C PHE A 271 -32.97 -4.74 -26.50
#